data_13bf47bf87700e1626119c4ef86170bc
#
_entry.id   13bf47bf87700e1626119c4ef86170bc
#
_cell.length_a   1.000
_cell.length_b   1.000
_cell.length_c   1.000
_cell.angle_alpha   90.00
_cell.angle_beta   90.00
_cell.angle_gamma   90.00
#
_symmetry.space_group_name_H-M   'P 1'
#
loop_
_entity.id
_entity.type
_entity.pdbx_description
1 polymer ?
#
loop_
_entity_poly.entity_id
_entity_poly.type
_entity_poly.pdbx_seq_one_letter_code
_entity_poly.pdbx_strand_id
1 'polypeptide(L)' 'MNYKILFVVIIFFSCNEDMEITGDCFVAPDPERICPEIYEPVCACNDLVYSNSCKAEKAGNLKWKLTNKDVGENCDY' A
#
# COMPACT_ATOMS: atom_id res chain seq x y z
N MET A 1 28.45 -42.85 -8.55
CA MET A 1 28.17 -42.42 -8.42
C MET A 1 27.57 -41.65 -8.19
N ASN A 2 27.51 -41.67 -8.13
CA ASN A 2 26.94 -40.93 -7.89
C ASN A 2 26.28 -40.03 -7.83
N TYR A 3 26.15 -39.81 -7.65
CA TYR A 3 25.58 -38.99 -7.51
C TYR A 3 24.92 -38.17 -7.53
N LYS A 4 24.76 -38.12 -7.48
CA LYS A 4 24.24 -37.46 -7.44
C LYS A 4 23.68 -36.58 -7.31
N ILE A 5 23.60 -36.53 -7.14
CA ILE A 5 23.14 -35.72 -7.01
C ILE A 5 22.59 -34.87 -6.93
N LEU A 6 22.43 -34.73 -6.75
CA LEU A 6 21.90 -33.92 -6.57
C LEU A 6 21.26 -33.01 -6.46
N PHE A 7 21.08 -32.75 -6.32
CA PHE A 7 20.51 -31.95 -6.12
C PHE A 7 19.97 -31.08 -6.02
N VAL A 8 19.75 -30.88 -5.89
CA VAL A 8 19.33 -30.13 -5.72
C VAL A 8 18.68 -29.24 -5.63
N VAL A 9 18.43 -28.97 -5.40
CA VAL A 9 17.88 -28.16 -5.22
C VAL A 9 17.25 -27.21 -5.11
N ILE A 10 16.94 -26.89 -4.93
CA ILE A 10 16.50 -26.02 -4.81
C ILE A 10 15.79 -25.14 -4.69
N ILE A 11 15.43 -24.74 -4.49
CA ILE A 11 14.84 -23.88 -4.38
C ILE A 11 14.21 -22.94 -4.14
N PHE A 12 13.94 -22.68 -3.92
CA PHE A 12 13.35 -21.79 -3.67
C PHE A 12 12.73 -20.84 -3.57
N PHE A 13 12.35 -20.55 -3.38
CA PHE A 13 11.78 -19.68 -3.27
C PHE A 13 11.23 -18.80 -3.16
N SER A 14 10.95 -18.58 -2.96
CA SER A 14 10.40 -17.77 -2.79
C SER A 14 9.82 -16.81 -2.73
N CYS A 15 9.55 -16.62 -2.55
CA CYS A 15 9.00 -15.69 -2.47
C CYS A 15 8.35 -14.93 -2.29
N ASN A 16 8.04 -14.82 -2.01
CA ASN A 16 7.30 -14.01 -1.82
C ASN A 16 6.96 -13.14 -1.42
N GLU A 17 7.02 -12.98 -1.16
CA GLU A 17 6.68 -12.16 -0.81
C GLU A 17 6.38 -11.17 -0.65
N ASP A 18 6.28 -11.15 -0.42
CA ASP A 18 5.98 -10.22 -0.25
C ASP A 18 5.49 -9.46 0.05
N MET A 19 5.20 -9.33 0.39
CA MET A 19 4.75 -8.60 0.61
C MET A 19 4.33 -8.08 1.29
N GLU A 20 4.19 -8.19 1.77
CA GLU A 20 3.75 -7.64 2.31
C GLU A 20 3.74 -6.81 2.99
N ILE A 21 4.08 -7.04 3.30
CA ILE A 21 4.31 -6.21 3.94
C ILE A 21 3.87 -5.12 4.43
N THR A 22 4.07 -4.82 4.71
CA THR A 22 3.53 -3.65 4.58
C THR A 22 2.13 -3.64 4.83
N GLY A 23 1.69 -4.66 4.93
CA GLY A 23 0.43 -4.92 4.82
C GLY A 23 -0.59 -4.42 5.71
N ASP A 24 -0.37 -3.89 6.84
CA ASP A 24 -1.45 -3.42 7.61
C ASP A 24 -2.03 -2.12 7.13
N CYS A 25 -1.41 -1.44 6.20
CA CYS A 25 -1.89 -0.17 5.69
C CYS A 25 -2.40 -0.26 4.28
N PHE A 26 -1.88 -1.16 3.47
CA PHE A 26 -2.14 -1.12 2.03
C PHE A 26 -2.99 -2.27 1.56
N VAL A 27 -3.95 -1.95 0.68
CA VAL A 27 -4.72 -2.95 -0.04
C VAL A 27 -4.73 -2.52 -1.49
N ALA A 28 -5.27 -3.35 -2.36
CA ALA A 28 -5.37 -2.99 -3.77
C ALA A 28 -6.25 -1.76 -3.92
N PRO A 29 -5.86 -0.81 -4.76
CA PRO A 29 -6.70 0.35 -5.04
C PRO A 29 -8.04 -0.07 -5.60
N ASP A 30 -9.05 0.76 -5.37
CA ASP A 30 -10.39 0.50 -5.85
C ASP A 30 -10.81 1.62 -6.78
N PRO A 31 -10.45 1.54 -8.06
CA PRO A 31 -10.75 2.64 -9.00
C PRO A 31 -12.25 2.82 -9.26
N GLU A 32 -13.06 1.85 -8.85
CA GLU A 32 -14.50 1.94 -9.04
C GLU A 32 -15.19 2.67 -7.89
N ARG A 33 -14.49 2.93 -6.80
CA ARG A 33 -15.11 3.57 -5.64
C ARG A 33 -15.48 5.01 -5.99
N ILE A 34 -16.70 5.40 -5.63
CA ILE A 34 -17.18 6.75 -5.86
C ILE A 34 -17.04 7.53 -4.56
N CYS A 35 -16.35 8.65 -4.61
CA CYS A 35 -16.13 9.49 -3.44
C CYS A 35 -16.79 10.85 -3.60
N PRO A 36 -17.31 11.40 -2.51
CA PRO A 36 -17.84 12.77 -2.56
C PRO A 36 -16.72 13.78 -2.79
N GLU A 37 -17.06 14.92 -3.37
CA GLU A 37 -16.09 15.97 -3.63
C GLU A 37 -15.99 16.90 -2.43
N ILE A 38 -15.64 16.35 -1.30
CA ILE A 38 -15.47 17.10 -0.07
C ILE A 38 -13.98 17.34 0.13
N TYR A 39 -13.60 18.53 0.51
CA TYR A 39 -12.20 18.82 0.76
C TYR A 39 -11.92 18.79 2.26
N GLU A 40 -11.36 17.73 2.71
CA GLU A 40 -10.99 17.54 4.11
C GLU A 40 -9.69 16.73 4.12
N PRO A 41 -8.57 17.39 3.85
CA PRO A 41 -7.36 16.67 3.50
C PRO A 41 -6.86 15.77 4.60
N VAL A 42 -6.36 14.61 4.18
CA VAL A 42 -5.84 13.61 5.08
C VAL A 42 -4.45 13.19 4.63
N CYS A 43 -3.60 12.88 5.60
CA CYS A 43 -2.30 12.28 5.35
C CYS A 43 -2.48 10.78 5.43
N ALA A 44 -2.38 10.11 4.31
CA ALA A 44 -2.56 8.67 4.29
C ALA A 44 -1.28 7.97 4.68
N CYS A 45 -1.39 6.68 4.95
CA CYS A 45 -0.25 5.92 5.45
C CYS A 45 0.85 5.70 4.42
N ASN A 46 0.62 6.10 3.17
CA ASN A 46 1.68 6.12 2.17
C ASN A 46 2.41 7.47 2.14
N ASP A 47 2.14 8.35 3.12
CA ASP A 47 2.80 9.65 3.27
C ASP A 47 2.42 10.64 2.17
N LEU A 48 1.26 10.47 1.59
CA LEU A 48 0.72 11.40 0.61
C LEU A 48 -0.57 12.00 1.13
N VAL A 49 -0.83 13.24 0.71
CA VAL A 49 -2.04 13.94 1.10
C VAL A 49 -3.13 13.71 0.05
N TYR A 50 -4.30 13.32 0.51
CA TYR A 50 -5.47 13.13 -0.35
C TYR A 50 -6.54 14.14 0.05
N SER A 51 -7.44 14.45 -0.88
CA SER A 51 -8.45 15.49 -0.65
C SER A 51 -9.46 15.09 0.43
N ASN A 52 -9.64 13.80 0.69
CA ASN A 52 -10.47 13.32 1.79
C ASN A 52 -10.15 11.85 2.06
N SER A 53 -10.71 11.33 3.13
CA SER A 53 -10.46 9.95 3.53
C SER A 53 -10.94 8.95 2.48
N CYS A 54 -12.06 9.24 1.84
CA CYS A 54 -12.57 8.33 0.81
C CYS A 54 -11.55 8.18 -0.33
N LYS A 55 -10.94 9.27 -0.75
CA LYS A 55 -9.95 9.22 -1.82
C LYS A 55 -8.68 8.48 -1.39
N ALA A 56 -8.30 8.64 -0.13
CA ALA A 56 -7.17 7.89 0.41
C ALA A 56 -7.45 6.39 0.39
N GLU A 57 -8.65 6.01 0.79
CA GLU A 57 -9.05 4.61 0.79
C GLU A 57 -9.17 4.06 -0.63
N LYS A 58 -9.68 4.88 -1.53
CA LYS A 58 -9.77 4.49 -2.94
C LYS A 58 -8.39 4.16 -3.51
N ALA A 59 -7.37 4.87 -3.06
CA ALA A 59 -6.00 4.63 -3.49
C ALA A 59 -5.35 3.42 -2.80
N GLY A 60 -6.05 2.79 -1.88
CA GLY A 60 -5.55 1.58 -1.23
C GLY A 60 -4.98 1.79 0.15
N ASN A 61 -5.19 2.97 0.74
CA ASN A 61 -4.69 3.24 2.09
C ASN A 61 -5.77 2.91 3.11
N LEU A 62 -5.46 2.04 4.05
CA LEU A 62 -6.41 1.68 5.11
C LEU A 62 -6.37 2.63 6.27
N LYS A 63 -5.31 3.42 6.41
CA LYS A 63 -5.13 4.32 7.54
C LYS A 63 -4.77 5.71 7.07
N TRP A 64 -5.25 6.70 7.77
CA TRP A 64 -4.99 8.09 7.43
C TRP A 64 -5.30 8.93 8.66
N LYS A 65 -4.86 10.17 8.64
CA LYS A 65 -5.22 11.12 9.69
C LYS A 65 -5.36 12.51 9.09
N LEU A 66 -6.12 13.35 9.73
CA LEU A 66 -6.35 14.70 9.22
C LEU A 66 -5.04 15.48 9.14
N THR A 67 -4.95 16.34 8.15
CA THR A 67 -3.77 17.17 7.98
C THR A 67 -4.21 18.53 7.45
N ASN A 68 -3.37 19.54 7.62
CA ASN A 68 -3.62 20.84 7.02
C ASN A 68 -2.72 21.08 5.83
N LYS A 69 -2.07 20.04 5.31
CA LYS A 69 -1.30 20.15 4.08
C LYS A 69 -2.22 20.00 2.89
N ASP A 70 -1.73 20.41 1.74
CA ASP A 70 -2.51 20.33 0.51
C ASP A 70 -2.28 19.05 -0.26
N VAL A 71 -3.28 18.68 -1.04
CA VAL A 71 -3.18 17.52 -1.92
C VAL A 71 -1.98 17.68 -2.83
N GLY A 72 -1.23 16.62 -2.98
CA GLY A 72 -0.03 16.60 -3.79
C GLY A 72 1.23 16.82 -2.99
N GLU A 73 1.09 17.25 -1.73
CA GLU A 73 2.25 17.37 -0.87
C GLU A 73 2.54 16.04 -0.20
N ASN A 74 3.79 15.87 0.17
CA ASN A 74 4.16 14.74 1.02
C ASN A 74 3.79 15.08 2.45
N CYS A 75 3.51 14.08 3.22
CA CYS A 75 3.21 14.27 4.63
C CYS A 75 3.86 13.16 5.43
N ASP A 76 3.72 13.27 6.72
CA ASP A 76 4.40 12.34 7.60
C ASP A 76 3.34 11.63 8.44
N TYR A 77 2.88 10.51 7.93
CA TYR A 77 1.87 9.74 8.63
C TYR A 77 2.45 9.17 9.92
#